data_d01b81745feae816babf99fbb611c701
#
_entry.id   d01b81745feae816babf99fbb611c701
#
_cell.length_a   1.000
_cell.length_b   1.000
_cell.length_c   1.000
_cell.angle_alpha   90.00
_cell.angle_beta   90.00
_cell.angle_gamma   90.00
#
_symmetry.space_group_name_H-M   'P 1'
#
loop_
_entity.id
_entity.type
_entity.pdbx_description
1 polymer ?
#
loop_
_entity_poly.entity_id
_entity_poly.type
_entity_poly.pdbx_seq_one_letter_code
_entity_poly.pdbx_strand_id
1 'polypeptide(L)'
;MKNTRDFFAIAAIAIGLALPIKVVSAQGLPPGQLPELTGEWWQWALSIPASVNPNLVQPGDDTCMIGQRGPIWFLAGVIGGGSAMRTCSVPEGNSLFFPVINYVNFYSPQCPPLTGKTVKELRDYIKPFIKGIDNVSVTLDDQEIKKTLLRFVISDPFEFALPPDNVFSGCPADIYSPAVDAGYYASLPPLSRGAHMLHIHGESDSGPNFFGHVVEDVTYNLTVVPVSLK
;
A
#
# COMPACT_ATOMS: atom_id res chain seq x y z
N MET A 1 80.56 -19.25 12.46
CA MET A 1 79.66 -18.11 12.73
C MET A 1 78.45 -18.28 11.78
N LYS A 2 77.32 -18.74 12.28
CA LYS A 2 76.11 -18.94 11.50
C LYS A 2 75.13 -17.85 11.91
N ASN A 3 74.71 -16.98 10.98
CA ASN A 3 73.65 -15.99 11.16
C ASN A 3 72.33 -16.64 10.82
N THR A 4 71.48 -16.83 11.80
CA THR A 4 70.08 -17.14 11.68
C THR A 4 69.25 -15.85 11.58
N ARG A 5 68.58 -15.62 10.46
CA ARG A 5 67.61 -14.53 10.29
C ARG A 5 66.22 -15.09 10.60
N ASP A 6 65.63 -14.62 11.70
CA ASP A 6 64.27 -14.90 12.07
C ASP A 6 63.31 -14.05 11.22
N PHE A 7 62.45 -14.69 10.42
CA PHE A 7 61.35 -14.05 9.73
C PHE A 7 60.10 -14.08 10.61
N PHE A 8 59.74 -12.94 11.15
CA PHE A 8 58.40 -12.78 11.76
C PHE A 8 57.36 -12.62 10.68
N ALA A 9 56.47 -13.61 10.53
CA ALA A 9 55.30 -13.54 9.71
C ALA A 9 54.17 -12.82 10.48
N ILE A 10 53.78 -11.63 10.03
CA ILE A 10 52.62 -10.90 10.57
C ILE A 10 51.39 -11.45 9.87
N ALA A 11 50.58 -12.21 10.60
CA ALA A 11 49.28 -12.65 10.14
C ALA A 11 48.25 -11.50 10.29
N ALA A 12 47.85 -10.91 9.19
CA ALA A 12 46.77 -9.92 9.15
C ALA A 12 45.40 -10.64 9.30
N ILE A 13 44.79 -10.47 10.47
CA ILE A 13 43.41 -10.93 10.70
C ILE A 13 42.42 -9.90 10.07
N ALA A 14 41.84 -10.24 8.94
CA ALA A 14 40.77 -9.46 8.34
C ALA A 14 39.48 -9.71 9.14
N ILE A 15 39.10 -8.76 10.01
CA ILE A 15 37.81 -8.75 10.67
C ILE A 15 36.78 -8.29 9.63
N GLY A 16 36.11 -9.23 8.98
CA GLY A 16 34.99 -8.96 8.14
C GLY A 16 33.80 -8.45 8.98
N LEU A 17 33.49 -7.15 8.88
CA LEU A 17 32.24 -6.60 9.40
C LEU A 17 31.08 -7.20 8.57
N ALA A 18 30.47 -8.26 9.08
CA ALA A 18 29.19 -8.74 8.57
C ALA A 18 28.11 -7.72 8.96
N LEU A 19 27.65 -6.93 8.00
CA LEU A 19 26.45 -6.12 8.17
C LEU A 19 25.27 -7.07 8.45
N PRO A 20 24.39 -6.76 9.42
CA PRO A 20 23.23 -7.59 9.69
C PRO A 20 22.34 -7.60 8.45
N ILE A 21 22.23 -8.72 7.78
CA ILE A 21 21.20 -8.97 6.78
C ILE A 21 19.89 -8.93 7.56
N LYS A 22 19.09 -7.87 7.37
CA LYS A 22 17.71 -7.85 7.85
C LYS A 22 16.97 -8.98 7.14
N VAL A 23 16.82 -10.10 7.83
CA VAL A 23 15.92 -11.17 7.40
C VAL A 23 14.52 -10.56 7.45
N VAL A 24 13.97 -10.22 6.29
CA VAL A 24 12.56 -9.85 6.18
C VAL A 24 11.78 -11.11 6.58
N SER A 25 11.15 -11.03 7.74
CA SER A 25 10.37 -12.13 8.31
C SER A 25 9.26 -12.52 7.32
N ALA A 26 9.01 -13.80 7.13
CA ALA A 26 7.84 -14.35 6.41
C ALA A 26 6.49 -14.01 7.09
N GLN A 27 6.50 -13.15 8.07
CA GLN A 27 5.36 -12.57 8.77
C GLN A 27 5.14 -11.18 8.18
N GLY A 28 3.89 -10.86 7.79
CA GLY A 28 3.54 -9.53 7.27
C GLY A 28 4.01 -8.38 8.18
N LEU A 29 3.79 -7.16 7.76
CA LEU A 29 4.24 -5.96 8.47
C LEU A 29 3.75 -5.94 9.93
N PRO A 30 4.54 -5.39 10.87
CA PRO A 30 4.15 -5.28 12.27
C PRO A 30 2.83 -4.51 12.43
N PRO A 31 1.85 -5.01 13.20
CA PRO A 31 0.54 -4.35 13.35
C PRO A 31 0.62 -2.90 13.82
N GLY A 32 1.63 -2.52 14.60
CA GLY A 32 1.82 -1.16 15.10
C GLY A 32 2.26 -0.15 14.04
N GLN A 33 2.68 -0.58 12.85
CA GLN A 33 3.05 0.29 11.73
C GLN A 33 1.89 0.51 10.75
N LEU A 34 0.83 -0.30 10.82
CA LEU A 34 -0.26 -0.24 9.85
C LEU A 34 -1.02 1.09 9.86
N PRO A 35 -1.32 1.75 11.00
CA PRO A 35 -2.01 3.03 11.02
C PRO A 35 -1.28 4.15 10.26
N GLU A 36 0.04 4.20 10.32
CA GLU A 36 0.87 5.13 9.56
C GLU A 36 0.92 4.73 8.08
N LEU A 37 1.12 3.44 7.81
CA LEU A 37 1.28 2.91 6.46
C LEU A 37 0.01 3.08 5.59
N THR A 38 -1.19 3.05 6.17
CA THR A 38 -2.42 3.36 5.43
C THR A 38 -2.45 4.82 4.97
N GLY A 39 -1.94 5.74 5.79
CA GLY A 39 -1.73 7.13 5.40
C GLY A 39 -0.72 7.28 4.26
N GLU A 40 0.42 6.57 4.32
CA GLU A 40 1.43 6.56 3.26
C GLU A 40 0.86 6.00 1.93
N TRP A 41 0.01 4.97 2.00
CA TRP A 41 -0.67 4.44 0.82
C TRP A 41 -1.58 5.50 0.18
N TRP A 42 -2.35 6.25 0.98
CA TRP A 42 -3.19 7.34 0.48
C TRP A 42 -2.36 8.50 -0.07
N GLN A 43 -1.24 8.86 0.58
CA GLN A 43 -0.31 9.86 0.05
C GLN A 43 0.22 9.45 -1.33
N TRP A 44 0.61 8.19 -1.49
CA TRP A 44 1.01 7.63 -2.78
C TRP A 44 -0.15 7.70 -3.79
N ALA A 45 -1.30 7.13 -3.45
CA ALA A 45 -2.44 7.01 -4.35
C ALA A 45 -2.96 8.38 -4.84
N LEU A 46 -3.01 9.38 -3.96
CA LEU A 46 -3.58 10.69 -4.27
C LEU A 46 -2.57 11.67 -4.89
N SER A 47 -1.26 11.43 -4.75
CA SER A 47 -0.22 12.26 -5.38
C SER A 47 -0.02 11.98 -6.87
N ILE A 48 -0.54 10.85 -7.37
CA ILE A 48 -0.40 10.46 -8.78
C ILE A 48 -1.46 11.20 -9.61
N PRO A 49 -1.07 11.87 -10.72
CA PRO A 49 -2.02 12.50 -11.63
C PRO A 49 -3.12 11.56 -12.11
N ALA A 50 -4.37 12.04 -12.19
CA ALA A 50 -5.53 11.23 -12.55
C ALA A 50 -5.38 10.53 -13.90
N SER A 51 -4.75 11.20 -14.88
CA SER A 51 -4.50 10.67 -16.23
C SER A 51 -3.64 9.41 -16.27
N VAL A 52 -2.85 9.14 -15.22
CA VAL A 52 -1.98 7.96 -15.11
C VAL A 52 -2.16 7.21 -13.78
N ASN A 53 -3.19 7.55 -13.01
CA ASN A 53 -3.40 6.99 -11.69
C ASN A 53 -3.87 5.54 -11.76
N PRO A 54 -3.14 4.59 -11.17
CA PRO A 54 -3.49 3.17 -11.22
C PRO A 54 -4.81 2.84 -10.51
N ASN A 55 -5.33 3.73 -9.65
CA ASN A 55 -6.62 3.55 -9.00
C ASN A 55 -7.82 3.96 -9.87
N LEU A 56 -7.61 4.64 -11.00
CA LEU A 56 -8.64 5.09 -11.94
C LEU A 56 -8.60 4.37 -13.28
N VAL A 57 -7.40 4.19 -13.82
CA VAL A 57 -7.20 3.62 -15.16
C VAL A 57 -7.01 2.11 -15.09
N GLN A 58 -7.32 1.42 -16.19
CA GLN A 58 -6.90 0.03 -16.39
C GLN A 58 -5.41 0.07 -16.77
N PRO A 59 -4.50 -0.22 -15.86
CA PRO A 59 -3.09 -0.01 -16.12
C PRO A 59 -2.53 -1.11 -17.03
N GLY A 60 -1.68 -0.70 -17.98
CA GLY A 60 -0.60 -1.55 -18.41
C GLY A 60 0.45 -1.68 -17.29
N ASP A 61 1.46 -2.52 -17.49
CA ASP A 61 2.53 -2.76 -16.50
C ASP A 61 3.21 -1.50 -15.98
N ASP A 62 3.27 -0.44 -16.79
CA ASP A 62 3.97 0.80 -16.48
C ASP A 62 3.33 1.60 -15.35
N THR A 63 2.00 1.54 -15.19
CA THR A 63 1.29 2.39 -14.22
C THR A 63 1.41 1.88 -12.78
N CYS A 64 1.53 0.58 -12.58
CA CYS A 64 1.70 0.03 -11.23
C CYS A 64 3.08 0.38 -10.62
N MET A 65 4.03 0.83 -11.43
CA MET A 65 5.36 1.22 -10.99
C MET A 65 5.45 2.70 -10.58
N ILE A 66 4.42 3.50 -10.90
CA ILE A 66 4.44 4.95 -10.67
C ILE A 66 4.48 5.25 -9.17
N GLY A 67 5.44 6.08 -8.76
CA GLY A 67 5.56 6.56 -7.38
C GLY A 67 6.01 5.53 -6.35
N GLN A 68 6.30 4.29 -6.75
CA GLN A 68 6.77 3.25 -5.83
C GLN A 68 8.13 3.61 -5.21
N ARG A 69 8.28 3.40 -3.91
CA ARG A 69 9.51 3.70 -3.17
C ARG A 69 9.75 2.70 -2.04
N GLY A 70 11.03 2.40 -1.79
CA GLY A 70 11.44 1.58 -0.66
C GLY A 70 11.05 0.10 -0.77
N PRO A 71 10.98 -0.62 0.38
CA PRO A 71 10.80 -2.07 0.40
C PRO A 71 9.33 -2.51 0.39
N ILE A 72 8.38 -1.57 0.45
CA ILE A 72 6.96 -1.84 0.40
C ILE A 72 6.42 -1.40 -0.96
N TRP A 73 5.77 -2.31 -1.67
CA TRP A 73 5.14 -2.07 -2.95
C TRP A 73 3.63 -1.90 -2.74
N PHE A 74 3.12 -0.74 -3.08
CA PHE A 74 1.70 -0.45 -3.00
C PHE A 74 0.96 -0.98 -4.21
N LEU A 75 -0.19 -1.63 -3.98
CA LEU A 75 -1.10 -1.99 -5.05
C LEU A 75 -2.36 -1.12 -4.96
N ALA A 76 -2.86 -0.76 -6.13
CA ALA A 76 -4.03 0.10 -6.27
C ALA A 76 -5.33 -0.67 -6.11
N GLY A 77 -6.31 -0.07 -5.43
CA GLY A 77 -7.72 -0.43 -5.52
C GLY A 77 -8.41 0.24 -6.72
N VAL A 78 -9.73 0.43 -6.63
CA VAL A 78 -10.53 1.22 -7.58
C VAL A 78 -11.20 2.37 -6.84
N ILE A 79 -10.78 3.62 -7.10
CA ILE A 79 -11.43 4.78 -6.45
C ILE A 79 -12.91 4.83 -6.86
N GLY A 80 -13.78 4.80 -5.86
CA GLY A 80 -15.23 4.76 -6.05
C GLY A 80 -15.81 3.34 -6.13
N GLY A 81 -14.97 2.31 -6.02
CA GLY A 81 -15.37 0.91 -6.17
C GLY A 81 -15.45 0.46 -7.61
N GLY A 82 -15.61 -0.83 -7.81
CA GLY A 82 -15.71 -1.47 -9.12
C GLY A 82 -14.77 -2.65 -9.29
N SER A 83 -14.66 -3.15 -10.52
CA SER A 83 -13.82 -4.29 -10.87
C SER A 83 -12.67 -3.86 -11.78
N ALA A 84 -11.49 -4.44 -11.55
CA ALA A 84 -10.32 -4.23 -12.39
C ALA A 84 -9.49 -5.52 -12.55
N MET A 85 -8.92 -5.70 -13.74
CA MET A 85 -7.88 -6.70 -13.98
C MET A 85 -6.59 -5.98 -14.37
N ARG A 86 -5.50 -6.28 -13.69
CA ARG A 86 -4.25 -5.55 -13.82
C ARG A 86 -3.06 -6.50 -13.96
N THR A 87 -2.05 -6.04 -14.68
CA THR A 87 -0.75 -6.71 -14.76
C THR A 87 0.30 -5.81 -14.11
N CYS A 88 1.20 -6.38 -13.33
CA CYS A 88 2.21 -5.61 -12.60
C CYS A 88 3.49 -6.40 -12.38
N SER A 89 4.63 -5.80 -12.71
CA SER A 89 5.94 -6.32 -12.37
C SER A 89 6.41 -5.78 -11.03
N VAL A 90 6.69 -6.68 -10.08
CA VAL A 90 7.13 -6.33 -8.73
C VAL A 90 8.59 -6.74 -8.55
N PRO A 91 9.48 -5.85 -8.07
CA PRO A 91 10.85 -6.26 -7.78
C PRO A 91 10.91 -7.29 -6.66
N GLU A 92 11.78 -8.29 -6.81
CA GLU A 92 12.04 -9.28 -5.76
C GLU A 92 12.46 -8.63 -4.44
N GLY A 93 11.95 -9.15 -3.33
CA GLY A 93 12.23 -8.66 -1.99
C GLY A 93 11.29 -7.58 -1.50
N ASN A 94 10.41 -7.04 -2.35
CA ASN A 94 9.37 -6.10 -1.90
C ASN A 94 8.20 -6.81 -1.26
N SER A 95 7.78 -6.33 -0.07
CA SER A 95 6.49 -6.69 0.53
C SER A 95 5.37 -5.97 -0.19
N LEU A 96 4.19 -6.58 -0.30
CA LEU A 96 3.02 -5.93 -0.88
C LEU A 96 2.14 -5.35 0.22
N PHE A 97 1.60 -4.15 -0.01
CA PHE A 97 0.61 -3.53 0.85
C PHE A 97 -0.51 -2.89 0.01
N PHE A 98 -1.76 -3.19 0.36
CA PHE A 98 -2.92 -2.74 -0.41
C PHE A 98 -4.21 -2.73 0.43
N PRO A 99 -5.16 -1.85 0.10
CA PRO A 99 -6.51 -1.92 0.64
C PRO A 99 -7.26 -3.11 0.04
N VAL A 100 -8.16 -3.69 0.82
CA VAL A 100 -9.17 -4.64 0.35
C VAL A 100 -10.48 -3.91 0.16
N ILE A 101 -10.83 -3.06 1.11
CA ILE A 101 -11.89 -2.06 1.04
C ILE A 101 -11.63 -1.01 2.10
N ASN A 102 -11.61 0.26 1.73
CA ASN A 102 -11.27 1.36 2.61
C ASN A 102 -11.99 2.66 2.22
N TYR A 103 -11.97 3.62 3.12
CA TYR A 103 -12.51 4.95 2.89
C TYR A 103 -11.64 6.03 3.50
N VAL A 104 -11.23 7.01 2.67
CA VAL A 104 -10.53 8.23 3.11
C VAL A 104 -11.52 9.38 3.25
N ASN A 105 -11.34 10.19 4.29
CA ASN A 105 -12.03 11.45 4.47
C ASN A 105 -11.05 12.52 4.95
N PHE A 106 -11.27 13.77 4.53
CA PHE A 106 -10.33 14.84 4.81
C PHE A 106 -11.01 16.21 4.91
N TYR A 107 -10.40 17.13 5.60
CA TYR A 107 -10.82 18.51 5.64
C TYR A 107 -10.55 19.18 4.30
N SER A 108 -11.62 19.64 3.66
CA SER A 108 -11.56 20.14 2.27
C SER A 108 -12.43 21.39 2.09
N PRO A 109 -12.06 22.55 2.67
CA PRO A 109 -12.87 23.77 2.56
C PRO A 109 -13.00 24.29 1.13
N GLN A 110 -12.08 23.90 0.23
CA GLN A 110 -12.07 24.32 -1.17
C GLN A 110 -12.85 23.37 -2.11
N CYS A 111 -13.18 22.15 -1.64
CA CYS A 111 -13.88 21.17 -2.46
C CYS A 111 -15.04 20.52 -1.68
N PRO A 112 -16.23 21.10 -1.78
CA PRO A 112 -17.42 20.59 -1.11
C PRO A 112 -17.85 19.21 -1.66
N PRO A 113 -18.61 18.44 -0.89
CA PRO A 113 -19.18 18.82 0.41
C PRO A 113 -18.18 18.72 1.55
N LEU A 114 -18.25 19.68 2.47
CA LEU A 114 -17.46 19.64 3.70
C LEU A 114 -18.02 18.58 4.66
N THR A 115 -17.25 17.55 4.94
CA THR A 115 -17.67 16.39 5.73
C THR A 115 -17.16 16.38 7.17
N GLY A 116 -16.38 17.39 7.54
CA GLY A 116 -15.83 17.60 8.86
C GLY A 116 -14.63 18.53 8.84
N LYS A 117 -14.22 19.03 10.01
CA LYS A 117 -13.03 19.89 10.18
C LYS A 117 -12.00 19.27 11.12
N THR A 118 -12.46 18.45 12.05
CA THR A 118 -11.61 17.80 13.03
C THR A 118 -11.49 16.32 12.73
N VAL A 119 -10.40 15.70 13.18
CA VAL A 119 -10.18 14.25 13.07
C VAL A 119 -11.40 13.45 13.57
N LYS A 120 -12.02 13.91 14.67
CA LYS A 120 -13.21 13.26 15.21
C LYS A 120 -14.39 13.31 14.24
N GLU A 121 -14.70 14.49 13.70
CA GLU A 121 -15.83 14.69 12.77
C GLU A 121 -15.60 13.90 11.48
N LEU A 122 -14.38 13.91 10.93
CA LEU A 122 -14.01 13.15 9.74
C LEU A 122 -14.17 11.64 9.96
N ARG A 123 -13.76 11.13 11.13
CA ARG A 123 -13.96 9.71 11.48
C ARG A 123 -15.44 9.37 11.71
N ASP A 124 -16.21 10.28 12.33
CA ASP A 124 -17.64 10.07 12.52
C ASP A 124 -18.39 9.97 11.18
N TYR A 125 -18.00 10.76 10.19
CA TYR A 125 -18.58 10.75 8.87
C TYR A 125 -18.43 9.40 8.13
N ILE A 126 -17.27 8.75 8.24
CA ILE A 126 -17.00 7.48 7.54
C ILE A 126 -17.59 6.24 8.24
N LYS A 127 -18.12 6.38 9.46
CA LYS A 127 -18.66 5.26 10.24
C LYS A 127 -19.74 4.43 9.53
N PRO A 128 -20.69 4.99 8.77
CA PRO A 128 -21.68 4.18 8.05
C PRO A 128 -21.02 3.22 7.06
N PHE A 129 -20.03 3.70 6.29
CA PHE A 129 -19.27 2.87 5.36
C PHE A 129 -18.56 1.72 6.09
N ILE A 130 -17.83 2.07 7.16
CA ILE A 130 -17.04 1.09 7.93
C ILE A 130 -17.92 0.01 8.56
N LYS A 131 -19.10 0.40 9.06
CA LYS A 131 -20.07 -0.54 9.64
C LYS A 131 -20.74 -1.43 8.60
N GLY A 132 -20.81 -0.96 7.36
CA GLY A 132 -21.38 -1.70 6.24
C GLY A 132 -20.42 -2.73 5.63
N ILE A 133 -19.14 -2.74 6.03
CA ILE A 133 -18.18 -3.73 5.52
C ILE A 133 -18.54 -5.12 6.06
N ASP A 134 -18.91 -6.04 5.19
CA ASP A 134 -19.41 -7.36 5.55
C ASP A 134 -18.71 -8.53 4.84
N ASN A 135 -18.10 -8.29 3.69
CA ASN A 135 -17.41 -9.30 2.92
C ASN A 135 -16.00 -8.82 2.53
N VAL A 136 -14.98 -9.51 3.01
CA VAL A 136 -13.57 -9.20 2.69
C VAL A 136 -12.80 -10.50 2.49
N SER A 137 -12.17 -10.66 1.34
CA SER A 137 -11.34 -11.81 1.03
C SER A 137 -10.16 -11.43 0.14
N VAL A 138 -9.07 -12.15 0.30
CA VAL A 138 -7.89 -12.05 -0.56
C VAL A 138 -7.38 -13.45 -0.84
N THR A 139 -7.19 -13.78 -2.10
CA THR A 139 -6.55 -15.03 -2.51
C THR A 139 -5.26 -14.74 -3.26
N LEU A 140 -4.24 -15.55 -3.03
CA LEU A 140 -2.98 -15.56 -3.75
C LEU A 140 -2.77 -16.97 -4.31
N ASP A 141 -2.63 -17.09 -5.64
CA ASP A 141 -2.46 -18.36 -6.33
C ASP A 141 -3.57 -19.37 -5.94
N ASP A 142 -4.82 -18.91 -6.00
CA ASP A 142 -6.05 -19.65 -5.64
C ASP A 142 -6.13 -20.10 -4.16
N GLN A 143 -5.24 -19.59 -3.30
CA GLN A 143 -5.27 -19.88 -1.87
C GLN A 143 -5.65 -18.64 -1.06
N GLU A 144 -6.61 -18.76 -0.15
CA GLU A 144 -6.95 -17.68 0.77
C GLU A 144 -5.73 -17.34 1.65
N ILE A 145 -5.41 -16.05 1.76
CA ILE A 145 -4.30 -15.61 2.60
C ILE A 145 -4.62 -15.83 4.10
N LYS A 146 -3.58 -15.95 4.90
CA LYS A 146 -3.75 -16.07 6.36
C LYS A 146 -4.46 -14.84 6.91
N LYS A 147 -5.48 -15.03 7.76
CA LYS A 147 -6.21 -13.94 8.44
C LYS A 147 -5.31 -12.96 9.19
N THR A 148 -4.10 -13.40 9.58
CA THR A 148 -3.10 -12.54 10.21
C THR A 148 -2.48 -11.50 9.26
N LEU A 149 -2.64 -11.66 7.96
CA LEU A 149 -2.15 -10.74 6.93
C LEU A 149 -3.24 -9.76 6.46
N LEU A 150 -4.51 -9.99 6.84
CA LEU A 150 -5.66 -9.14 6.57
C LEU A 150 -6.10 -8.47 7.88
N ARG A 151 -6.15 -7.15 7.92
CA ARG A 151 -6.41 -6.37 9.12
C ARG A 151 -7.37 -5.23 8.88
N PHE A 152 -8.30 -5.04 9.79
CA PHE A 152 -9.00 -3.77 9.92
C PHE A 152 -8.06 -2.74 10.56
N VAL A 153 -7.90 -1.59 9.92
CA VAL A 153 -7.00 -0.51 10.34
C VAL A 153 -7.77 0.80 10.39
N ILE A 154 -7.49 1.62 11.39
CA ILE A 154 -7.86 3.04 11.44
C ILE A 154 -6.53 3.79 11.37
N SER A 155 -6.39 4.69 10.40
CA SER A 155 -5.15 5.46 10.21
C SER A 155 -4.84 6.37 11.40
N ASP A 156 -3.57 6.67 11.60
CA ASP A 156 -3.21 7.93 12.22
C ASP A 156 -3.70 9.09 11.34
N PRO A 157 -3.95 10.29 11.90
CA PRO A 157 -4.22 11.46 11.07
C PRO A 157 -3.01 11.76 10.18
N PHE A 158 -3.28 12.04 8.91
CA PHE A 158 -2.22 12.33 7.94
C PHE A 158 -2.58 13.56 7.10
N GLU A 159 -1.67 13.96 6.23
CA GLU A 159 -1.86 14.95 5.18
C GLU A 159 -1.47 14.34 3.83
N PHE A 160 -2.01 14.88 2.74
CA PHE A 160 -1.64 14.48 1.40
C PHE A 160 -1.70 15.66 0.45
N ALA A 161 -0.95 15.58 -0.65
CA ALA A 161 -0.96 16.58 -1.72
C ALA A 161 -1.77 16.08 -2.91
N LEU A 162 -2.66 16.95 -3.44
CA LEU A 162 -3.33 16.72 -4.71
C LEU A 162 -2.58 17.48 -5.83
N PRO A 163 -2.27 16.82 -6.95
CA PRO A 163 -1.75 17.50 -8.13
C PRO A 163 -2.86 18.28 -8.87
N PRO A 164 -2.55 19.18 -9.82
CA PRO A 164 -3.56 19.85 -10.64
C PRO A 164 -4.49 18.89 -11.39
N ASP A 165 -3.95 17.80 -11.93
CA ASP A 165 -4.68 16.69 -12.50
C ASP A 165 -4.88 15.63 -11.40
N ASN A 166 -5.94 15.73 -10.61
CA ASN A 166 -6.18 14.84 -9.46
C ASN A 166 -7.48 14.05 -9.58
N VAL A 167 -7.62 13.07 -8.71
CA VAL A 167 -8.73 12.10 -8.72
C VAL A 167 -10.06 12.66 -8.20
N PHE A 168 -10.03 13.79 -7.50
CA PHE A 168 -11.24 14.43 -6.93
C PHE A 168 -11.67 15.60 -7.80
N SER A 169 -12.67 15.41 -8.64
CA SER A 169 -13.23 16.48 -9.48
C SER A 169 -13.66 17.68 -8.64
N GLY A 170 -13.16 18.86 -8.99
CA GLY A 170 -13.47 20.12 -8.32
C GLY A 170 -12.61 20.45 -7.08
N CYS A 171 -11.67 19.58 -6.69
CA CYS A 171 -10.68 19.93 -5.69
C CYS A 171 -9.45 20.58 -6.33
N PRO A 172 -9.00 21.77 -5.89
CA PRO A 172 -7.77 22.36 -6.38
C PRO A 172 -6.54 21.57 -5.95
N ALA A 173 -5.43 21.78 -6.68
CA ALA A 173 -4.12 21.32 -6.24
C ALA A 173 -3.74 22.02 -4.95
N ASP A 174 -3.57 21.26 -3.87
CA ASP A 174 -3.23 21.78 -2.54
C ASP A 174 -2.78 20.63 -1.63
N ILE A 175 -2.35 20.98 -0.41
CA ILE A 175 -2.15 20.05 0.70
C ILE A 175 -3.41 20.00 1.54
N TYR A 176 -3.94 18.82 1.77
CA TYR A 176 -5.16 18.58 2.55
C TYR A 176 -4.82 17.95 3.90
N SER A 177 -5.25 18.60 4.97
CA SER A 177 -4.98 18.20 6.35
C SER A 177 -6.07 18.73 7.30
N PRO A 178 -6.52 17.95 8.29
CA PRO A 178 -6.21 16.55 8.49
C PRO A 178 -6.98 15.64 7.51
N ALA A 179 -6.38 14.48 7.23
CA ALA A 179 -7.04 13.36 6.59
C ALA A 179 -7.09 12.17 7.55
N VAL A 180 -8.07 11.30 7.36
CA VAL A 180 -8.25 10.04 8.10
C VAL A 180 -8.72 8.96 7.13
N ASP A 181 -8.39 7.72 7.45
CA ASP A 181 -8.82 6.55 6.71
C ASP A 181 -9.23 5.44 7.67
N ALA A 182 -10.11 4.56 7.23
CA ALA A 182 -10.35 3.29 7.86
C ALA A 182 -10.83 2.25 6.84
N GLY A 183 -10.47 0.99 7.07
CA GLY A 183 -10.84 -0.12 6.21
C GLY A 183 -10.05 -1.37 6.47
N TYR A 184 -10.22 -2.35 5.59
CA TYR A 184 -9.43 -3.57 5.59
C TYR A 184 -8.26 -3.46 4.63
N TYR A 185 -7.09 -3.83 5.12
CA TYR A 185 -5.84 -3.85 4.41
C TYR A 185 -5.16 -5.19 4.49
N ALA A 186 -4.47 -5.57 3.44
CA ALA A 186 -3.61 -6.74 3.43
C ALA A 186 -2.14 -6.34 3.28
N SER A 187 -1.28 -7.08 4.00
CA SER A 187 0.16 -6.98 3.84
C SER A 187 0.74 -8.37 3.58
N LEU A 188 1.34 -8.57 2.41
CA LEU A 188 1.99 -9.82 2.05
C LEU A 188 3.51 -9.68 2.17
N PRO A 189 4.20 -10.71 2.71
CA PRO A 189 5.65 -10.76 2.63
C PRO A 189 6.10 -10.81 1.17
N PRO A 190 7.40 -10.60 0.89
CA PRO A 190 7.92 -10.75 -0.46
C PRO A 190 7.52 -12.10 -1.07
N LEU A 191 7.00 -12.05 -2.29
CA LEU A 191 6.63 -13.25 -3.04
C LEU A 191 7.85 -13.88 -3.69
N SER A 192 7.74 -15.16 -4.03
CA SER A 192 8.77 -15.85 -4.82
C SER A 192 8.88 -15.27 -6.24
N ARG A 193 10.00 -15.50 -6.91
CA ARG A 193 10.14 -15.13 -8.33
C ARG A 193 9.15 -15.89 -9.19
N GLY A 194 8.62 -15.21 -10.19
CA GLY A 194 7.70 -15.79 -11.18
C GLY A 194 6.35 -15.12 -11.20
N ALA A 195 5.39 -15.78 -11.84
CA ALA A 195 4.03 -15.30 -11.97
C ALA A 195 3.20 -15.69 -10.75
N HIS A 196 2.35 -14.76 -10.31
CA HIS A 196 1.38 -14.94 -9.24
C HIS A 196 0.06 -14.31 -9.64
N MET A 197 -1.04 -14.86 -9.16
CA MET A 197 -2.37 -14.28 -9.30
C MET A 197 -2.89 -13.86 -7.92
N LEU A 198 -3.16 -12.57 -7.76
CA LEU A 198 -3.73 -12.00 -6.53
C LEU A 198 -5.14 -11.52 -6.84
N HIS A 199 -6.13 -12.01 -6.11
CA HIS A 199 -7.51 -11.53 -6.18
C HIS A 199 -7.90 -10.87 -4.85
N ILE A 200 -8.46 -9.68 -4.95
CA ILE A 200 -8.86 -8.82 -3.83
C ILE A 200 -10.35 -8.57 -3.97
N HIS A 201 -11.11 -8.88 -2.93
CA HIS A 201 -12.55 -8.63 -2.90
C HIS A 201 -12.96 -8.02 -1.57
N GLY A 202 -13.76 -6.94 -1.64
CA GLY A 202 -14.32 -6.27 -0.48
C GLY A 202 -15.68 -5.67 -0.79
N GLU A 203 -16.60 -5.74 0.15
CA GLU A 203 -17.94 -5.16 0.02
C GLU A 203 -18.28 -4.30 1.24
N SER A 204 -19.04 -3.21 0.99
CA SER A 204 -19.63 -2.40 2.04
C SER A 204 -21.01 -1.95 1.62
N ASP A 205 -22.03 -2.20 2.46
CA ASP A 205 -23.35 -1.61 2.31
C ASP A 205 -23.57 -0.54 3.39
N SER A 206 -23.37 0.70 3.01
CA SER A 206 -23.54 1.87 3.89
C SER A 206 -24.95 2.45 3.87
N GLY A 207 -25.87 1.79 3.16
CA GLY A 207 -27.25 2.21 3.00
C GLY A 207 -27.45 3.35 2.00
N PRO A 208 -28.71 3.61 1.59
CA PRO A 208 -29.04 4.52 0.48
C PRO A 208 -28.74 6.00 0.78
N ASN A 209 -28.57 6.35 2.04
CA ASN A 209 -28.32 7.72 2.47
C ASN A 209 -26.82 8.09 2.54
N PHE A 210 -25.94 7.17 2.16
CA PHE A 210 -24.48 7.39 2.11
C PHE A 210 -23.96 6.99 0.73
N PHE A 211 -23.29 5.86 0.58
CA PHE A 211 -22.78 5.39 -0.73
C PHE A 211 -23.53 4.18 -1.28
N GLY A 212 -24.52 3.64 -0.53
CA GLY A 212 -25.19 2.40 -0.89
C GLY A 212 -24.23 1.21 -0.80
N HIS A 213 -24.36 0.31 -1.76
CA HIS A 213 -23.51 -0.88 -1.88
C HIS A 213 -22.30 -0.58 -2.75
N VAL A 214 -21.12 -0.72 -2.18
CA VAL A 214 -19.83 -0.53 -2.84
C VAL A 214 -19.10 -1.88 -2.89
N VAL A 215 -18.61 -2.25 -4.05
CA VAL A 215 -17.80 -3.46 -4.26
C VAL A 215 -16.42 -3.05 -4.76
N GLU A 216 -15.41 -3.63 -4.21
CA GLU A 216 -14.04 -3.62 -4.69
C GLU A 216 -13.69 -5.03 -5.14
N ASP A 217 -13.38 -5.23 -6.45
CA ASP A 217 -13.06 -6.53 -7.01
C ASP A 217 -11.90 -6.41 -7.99
N VAL A 218 -10.70 -6.70 -7.51
CA VAL A 218 -9.47 -6.46 -8.27
C VAL A 218 -8.65 -7.73 -8.41
N THR A 219 -8.34 -8.10 -9.65
CA THR A 219 -7.40 -9.18 -9.96
C THR A 219 -6.08 -8.61 -10.47
N TYR A 220 -4.99 -9.02 -9.87
CA TYR A 220 -3.63 -8.74 -10.31
C TYR A 220 -2.95 -9.98 -10.87
N ASN A 221 -2.47 -9.90 -12.11
CA ASN A 221 -1.46 -10.79 -12.66
C ASN A 221 -0.08 -10.20 -12.32
N LEU A 222 0.52 -10.68 -11.25
CA LEU A 222 1.82 -10.18 -10.77
C LEU A 222 2.95 -10.99 -11.39
N THR A 223 4.06 -10.31 -11.72
CA THR A 223 5.32 -10.98 -12.07
C THR A 223 6.42 -10.48 -11.16
N VAL A 224 6.95 -11.34 -10.29
CA VAL A 224 8.12 -10.99 -9.45
C VAL A 224 9.39 -11.14 -10.25
N VAL A 225 10.08 -10.01 -10.47
CA VAL A 225 11.28 -9.91 -11.30
C VAL A 225 12.54 -9.65 -10.45
N PRO A 226 13.72 -10.11 -10.90
CA PRO A 226 14.98 -9.79 -10.23
C PRO A 226 15.18 -8.28 -10.11
N VAL A 227 15.76 -7.83 -8.99
CA VAL A 227 16.21 -6.44 -8.87
C VAL A 227 17.38 -6.25 -9.85
N SER A 228 17.18 -5.45 -10.91
CA SER A 228 18.29 -5.04 -11.77
C SER A 228 19.21 -4.11 -10.98
N LEU A 229 20.41 -4.57 -10.66
CA LEU A 229 21.47 -3.69 -10.17
C LEU A 229 21.80 -2.71 -11.32
N LYS A 230 21.43 -1.46 -11.16
CA LYS A 230 21.88 -0.37 -12.03
C LYS A 230 23.25 0.11 -11.58
#